data_400adf1d15d7f13883ea8198340924e0
#
_entry.id   400adf1d15d7f13883ea8198340924e0
#
_cell.length_a   1.000
_cell.length_b   1.000
_cell.length_c   1.000
_cell.angle_alpha   90.00
_cell.angle_beta   90.00
_cell.angle_gamma   90.00
#
_symmetry.space_group_name_H-M   'P 1'
#
loop_
_entity.id
_entity.type
_entity.pdbx_description
1 polymer ?
#
loop_
_entity_poly.entity_id
_entity_poly.type
_entity_poly.pdbx_seq_one_letter_code
_entity_poly.pdbx_strand_id
1 'polypeptide(L)'
;MRVTIVGLGLIGGSIGLALRQGREPGWEIVGCSRRQETVANALSSGAIERGETNLKDAVKQADFVIIATPVMTVKKIFSEVALHLPTGCIVTDTASTKAEVMKWAEEILVQTVNFIGGHPMAGRETYGIQAAKADLFRGCIYCLTPAEKAAPESIDVVTSMVKKLGAIPFFIDPQGHDNLVAGISHLPMLLSAALVSLTTKNPSWSEMSKLAASGYHDLSRLASGNPEVNAHICLSNKEAIISWINEFSKELERYRELVAKGDERLEQTLTEANKARQEWLKNLSA
;
A
#
# COMPACT_ATOMS: atom_id res chain seq x y z
N MET A 1 21.97 5.05 -13.79
CA MET A 1 20.67 4.34 -13.90
C MET A 1 19.54 5.35 -13.90
N ARG A 2 18.67 5.32 -14.90
CA ARG A 2 17.49 6.19 -14.95
C ARG A 2 16.31 5.49 -14.28
N VAL A 3 15.82 6.08 -13.20
CA VAL A 3 14.67 5.59 -12.44
C VAL A 3 13.46 6.46 -12.77
N THR A 4 12.42 5.86 -13.30
CA THR A 4 11.15 6.55 -13.60
C THR A 4 10.09 6.21 -12.57
N ILE A 5 9.56 7.22 -11.87
CA ILE A 5 8.46 7.07 -10.90
C ILE A 5 7.16 7.50 -11.58
N VAL A 6 6.26 6.55 -11.79
CA VAL A 6 4.93 6.78 -12.36
C VAL A 6 3.92 6.93 -11.22
N GLY A 7 3.40 8.15 -11.06
CA GLY A 7 2.54 8.51 -9.93
C GLY A 7 3.31 9.25 -8.83
N LEU A 8 3.10 10.56 -8.76
CA LEU A 8 3.79 11.48 -7.85
C LEU A 8 2.87 11.92 -6.70
N GLY A 9 2.29 10.91 -6.02
CA GLY A 9 1.53 11.10 -4.78
C GLY A 9 2.41 10.98 -3.54
N LEU A 10 1.78 10.66 -2.40
CA LEU A 10 2.48 10.40 -1.13
C LEU A 10 3.60 9.38 -1.30
N ILE A 11 3.30 8.20 -1.83
CA ILE A 11 4.25 7.08 -1.94
C ILE A 11 5.34 7.39 -2.97
N GLY A 12 4.97 7.70 -4.22
CA GLY A 12 5.95 7.96 -5.28
C GLY A 12 6.82 9.19 -4.99
N GLY A 13 6.24 10.25 -4.41
CA GLY A 13 6.99 11.42 -3.97
C GLY A 13 7.97 11.09 -2.84
N SER A 14 7.55 10.28 -1.86
CA SER A 14 8.44 9.84 -0.76
C SER A 14 9.58 8.96 -1.25
N ILE A 15 9.33 8.05 -2.20
CA ILE A 15 10.38 7.26 -2.86
C ILE A 15 11.38 8.20 -3.54
N GLY A 16 10.90 9.16 -4.35
CA GLY A 16 11.75 10.13 -5.02
C GLY A 16 12.61 10.92 -4.06
N LEU A 17 12.01 11.48 -2.98
CA LEU A 17 12.73 12.20 -1.94
C LEU A 17 13.81 11.34 -1.26
N ALA A 18 13.48 10.10 -0.88
CA ALA A 18 14.41 9.19 -0.21
C ALA A 18 15.60 8.84 -1.12
N LEU A 19 15.35 8.48 -2.38
CA LEU A 19 16.39 8.14 -3.34
C LEU A 19 17.31 9.33 -3.65
N ARG A 20 16.77 10.54 -3.73
CA ARG A 20 17.57 11.75 -3.93
C ARG A 20 18.37 12.17 -2.70
N GLN A 21 17.86 11.97 -1.50
CA GLN A 21 18.63 12.21 -0.28
C GLN A 21 19.79 11.22 -0.12
N GLY A 22 19.60 9.98 -0.52
CA GLY A 22 20.62 8.93 -0.53
C GLY A 22 21.77 9.19 -1.52
N ARG A 23 21.63 10.17 -2.43
CA ARG A 23 22.64 10.62 -3.42
C ARG A 23 23.41 9.47 -4.05
N GLU A 24 22.68 8.51 -4.65
CA GLU A 24 23.37 7.46 -5.42
C GLU A 24 24.04 8.06 -6.64
N PRO A 25 25.37 8.01 -6.73
CA PRO A 25 26.06 8.51 -7.90
C PRO A 25 25.56 7.81 -9.18
N GLY A 26 25.13 8.59 -10.17
CA GLY A 26 24.69 8.08 -11.45
C GLY A 26 23.22 7.63 -11.52
N TRP A 27 22.39 7.91 -10.49
CA TRP A 27 20.93 7.77 -10.59
C TRP A 27 20.29 9.10 -11.00
N GLU A 28 19.47 9.06 -12.06
CA GLU A 28 18.60 10.15 -12.49
C GLU A 28 17.16 9.81 -12.16
N ILE A 29 16.47 10.62 -11.36
CA ILE A 29 15.09 10.38 -10.95
C ILE A 29 14.15 11.18 -11.85
N VAL A 30 13.42 10.49 -12.70
CA VAL A 30 12.37 11.05 -13.56
C VAL A 30 11.00 10.77 -12.94
N GLY A 31 10.16 11.80 -12.84
CA GLY A 31 8.79 11.64 -12.34
C GLY A 31 7.76 11.77 -13.46
N CYS A 32 6.75 10.93 -13.45
CA CYS A 32 5.66 11.00 -14.42
C CYS A 32 4.31 11.18 -13.72
N SER A 33 3.56 12.21 -14.15
CA SER A 33 2.17 12.43 -13.75
C SER A 33 1.39 13.10 -14.89
N ARG A 34 0.13 12.70 -15.05
CA ARG A 34 -0.78 13.31 -16.05
C ARG A 34 -1.02 14.82 -15.83
N ARG A 35 -0.84 15.31 -14.60
CA ARG A 35 -1.04 16.71 -14.22
C ARG A 35 0.28 17.44 -14.14
N GLN A 36 0.43 18.48 -14.97
CA GLN A 36 1.62 19.32 -14.99
C GLN A 36 1.92 19.96 -13.63
N GLU A 37 0.89 20.37 -12.92
CA GLU A 37 1.02 20.92 -11.57
C GLU A 37 1.68 19.92 -10.59
N THR A 38 1.28 18.64 -10.65
CA THR A 38 1.88 17.59 -9.80
C THR A 38 3.36 17.41 -10.14
N VAL A 39 3.72 17.47 -11.40
CA VAL A 39 5.12 17.40 -11.86
C VAL A 39 5.91 18.62 -11.33
N ALA A 40 5.35 19.83 -11.47
CA ALA A 40 6.00 21.05 -10.99
C ALA A 40 6.22 21.01 -9.46
N ASN A 41 5.22 20.55 -8.71
CA ASN A 41 5.33 20.40 -7.25
C ASN A 41 6.37 19.35 -6.85
N ALA A 42 6.50 18.25 -7.61
CA ALA A 42 7.51 17.22 -7.36
C ALA A 42 8.94 17.71 -7.67
N LEU A 43 9.12 18.54 -8.71
CA LEU A 43 10.38 19.22 -9.01
C LEU A 43 10.75 20.19 -7.90
N SER A 44 9.82 21.06 -7.50
CA SER A 44 10.06 22.08 -6.46
C SER A 44 10.34 21.48 -5.08
N SER A 45 9.70 20.36 -4.73
CA SER A 45 9.99 19.64 -3.49
C SER A 45 11.29 18.85 -3.51
N GLY A 46 11.96 18.77 -4.66
CA GLY A 46 13.16 17.98 -4.81
C GLY A 46 12.95 16.46 -4.90
N ALA A 47 11.72 16.00 -5.09
CA ALA A 47 11.41 14.57 -5.21
C ALA A 47 11.90 13.96 -6.53
N ILE A 48 12.00 14.77 -7.59
CA ILE A 48 12.44 14.35 -8.91
C ILE A 48 13.43 15.38 -9.49
N GLU A 49 14.25 14.96 -10.48
CA GLU A 49 15.18 15.82 -11.22
C GLU A 49 14.58 16.28 -12.54
N ARG A 50 13.77 15.42 -13.14
CA ARG A 50 13.10 15.67 -14.40
C ARG A 50 11.66 15.21 -14.32
N GLY A 51 10.75 15.91 -14.98
CA GLY A 51 9.33 15.61 -15.00
C GLY A 51 8.79 15.41 -16.39
N GLU A 52 7.88 14.43 -16.53
CA GLU A 52 7.20 14.10 -17.77
C GLU A 52 5.68 14.00 -17.53
N THR A 53 4.90 14.43 -18.53
CA THR A 53 3.44 14.24 -18.51
C THR A 53 2.98 13.14 -19.47
N ASN A 54 3.83 12.75 -20.41
CA ASN A 54 3.59 11.63 -21.31
C ASN A 54 4.24 10.37 -20.74
N LEU A 55 3.44 9.36 -20.48
CA LEU A 55 3.88 8.11 -19.87
C LEU A 55 4.88 7.34 -20.73
N LYS A 56 4.66 7.29 -22.06
CA LYS A 56 5.53 6.58 -23.00
C LYS A 56 6.92 7.24 -23.09
N ASP A 57 6.96 8.57 -23.09
CA ASP A 57 8.23 9.31 -23.11
C ASP A 57 9.00 9.16 -21.80
N ALA A 58 8.27 9.05 -20.67
CA ALA A 58 8.87 8.86 -19.36
C ALA A 58 9.62 7.51 -19.23
N VAL A 59 9.09 6.45 -19.87
CA VAL A 59 9.63 5.08 -19.66
C VAL A 59 10.59 4.61 -20.74
N LYS A 60 10.60 5.20 -21.93
CA LYS A 60 11.38 4.70 -23.10
C LYS A 60 12.88 4.62 -22.92
N GLN A 61 13.43 5.30 -21.92
CA GLN A 61 14.86 5.28 -21.57
C GLN A 61 15.10 4.90 -20.10
N ALA A 62 14.08 4.32 -19.45
CA ALA A 62 14.18 3.94 -18.06
C ALA A 62 14.89 2.59 -17.91
N ASP A 63 15.87 2.53 -17.03
CA ASP A 63 16.46 1.28 -16.57
C ASP A 63 15.55 0.63 -15.50
N PHE A 64 14.86 1.47 -14.72
CA PHE A 64 14.00 1.03 -13.63
C PHE A 64 12.73 1.89 -13.56
N VAL A 65 11.55 1.25 -13.55
CA VAL A 65 10.25 1.92 -13.45
C VAL A 65 9.56 1.52 -12.14
N ILE A 66 9.11 2.51 -11.39
CA ILE A 66 8.36 2.34 -10.13
C ILE A 66 6.94 2.87 -10.36
N ILE A 67 5.93 2.00 -10.31
CA ILE A 67 4.52 2.36 -10.47
C ILE A 67 3.91 2.62 -9.10
N ALA A 68 3.68 3.89 -8.77
CA ALA A 68 3.15 4.36 -7.49
C ALA A 68 1.76 5.01 -7.65
N THR A 69 0.86 4.30 -8.34
CA THR A 69 -0.51 4.73 -8.62
C THR A 69 -1.52 3.77 -7.97
N PRO A 70 -2.81 4.15 -7.83
CA PRO A 70 -3.84 3.26 -7.31
C PRO A 70 -3.91 1.93 -8.09
N VAL A 71 -4.08 0.81 -7.38
CA VAL A 71 -3.93 -0.55 -7.94
C VAL A 71 -4.73 -0.77 -9.23
N MET A 72 -5.99 -0.34 -9.30
CA MET A 72 -6.82 -0.56 -10.50
C MET A 72 -6.35 0.22 -11.74
N THR A 73 -5.42 1.15 -11.59
CA THR A 73 -4.81 1.86 -12.72
C THR A 73 -3.57 1.14 -13.28
N VAL A 74 -2.99 0.21 -12.51
CA VAL A 74 -1.73 -0.50 -12.86
C VAL A 74 -1.89 -1.28 -14.16
N LYS A 75 -3.00 -2.01 -14.33
CA LYS A 75 -3.27 -2.78 -15.56
C LYS A 75 -3.21 -1.92 -16.82
N LYS A 76 -3.85 -0.74 -16.77
CA LYS A 76 -3.83 0.23 -17.86
C LYS A 76 -2.42 0.76 -18.13
N ILE A 77 -1.68 1.09 -17.06
CA ILE A 77 -0.30 1.56 -17.18
C ILE A 77 0.57 0.48 -17.85
N PHE A 78 0.49 -0.78 -17.42
CA PHE A 78 1.20 -1.88 -18.09
C PHE A 78 0.90 -1.92 -19.57
N SER A 79 -0.38 -1.87 -19.97
CA SER A 79 -0.78 -1.88 -21.39
C SER A 79 -0.24 -0.69 -22.18
N GLU A 80 -0.14 0.48 -21.56
CA GLU A 80 0.39 1.69 -22.22
C GLU A 80 1.92 1.68 -22.38
N VAL A 81 2.66 1.02 -21.46
CA VAL A 81 4.13 1.05 -21.46
C VAL A 81 4.79 -0.18 -22.03
N ALA A 82 4.11 -1.33 -22.08
CA ALA A 82 4.71 -2.64 -22.40
C ALA A 82 5.63 -2.62 -23.64
N LEU A 83 5.22 -1.96 -24.72
CA LEU A 83 5.98 -1.86 -25.98
C LEU A 83 7.00 -0.70 -26.01
N HIS A 84 7.07 0.08 -24.93
CA HIS A 84 7.94 1.24 -24.83
C HIS A 84 9.06 1.07 -23.80
N LEU A 85 8.97 0.02 -22.99
CA LEU A 85 9.99 -0.32 -22.00
C LEU A 85 11.23 -0.89 -22.72
N PRO A 86 12.46 -0.45 -22.36
CA PRO A 86 13.68 -1.04 -22.87
C PRO A 86 13.81 -2.52 -22.49
N THR A 87 14.50 -3.29 -23.32
CA THR A 87 14.91 -4.66 -22.98
C THR A 87 15.77 -4.65 -21.72
N GLY A 88 15.46 -5.55 -20.76
CA GLY A 88 16.14 -5.61 -19.48
C GLY A 88 15.63 -4.61 -18.43
N CYS A 89 14.69 -3.73 -18.78
CA CYS A 89 14.11 -2.79 -17.84
C CYS A 89 13.51 -3.52 -16.62
N ILE A 90 13.77 -2.98 -15.44
CA ILE A 90 13.18 -3.47 -14.18
C ILE A 90 11.90 -2.68 -13.94
N VAL A 91 10.81 -3.37 -13.60
CA VAL A 91 9.54 -2.74 -13.23
C VAL A 91 9.11 -3.23 -11.85
N THR A 92 8.73 -2.32 -10.98
CA THR A 92 8.09 -2.63 -9.69
C THR A 92 6.86 -1.75 -9.50
N ASP A 93 5.99 -2.14 -8.59
CA ASP A 93 4.84 -1.35 -8.17
C ASP A 93 4.87 -1.08 -6.66
N THR A 94 3.89 -0.34 -6.16
CA THR A 94 3.70 -0.07 -4.73
C THR A 94 2.26 -0.31 -4.29
N ALA A 95 1.51 -1.08 -5.07
CA ALA A 95 0.10 -1.32 -4.82
C ALA A 95 -0.13 -2.14 -3.54
N SER A 96 -1.29 -1.93 -2.92
CA SER A 96 -1.67 -2.58 -1.66
C SER A 96 -2.07 -4.05 -1.82
N THR A 97 -2.23 -4.55 -3.04
CA THR A 97 -2.55 -5.95 -3.36
C THR A 97 -1.60 -6.48 -4.42
N LYS A 98 -1.31 -7.79 -4.40
CA LYS A 98 -0.28 -8.40 -5.26
C LYS A 98 -0.81 -9.41 -6.26
N ALA A 99 -1.79 -10.24 -5.90
CA ALA A 99 -2.23 -11.35 -6.76
C ALA A 99 -2.66 -10.88 -8.16
N GLU A 100 -3.57 -9.91 -8.23
CA GLU A 100 -4.04 -9.34 -9.50
C GLU A 100 -2.93 -8.57 -10.24
N VAL A 101 -2.08 -7.83 -9.53
CA VAL A 101 -0.98 -7.07 -10.14
C VAL A 101 0.03 -8.00 -10.79
N MET A 102 0.41 -9.10 -10.11
CA MET A 102 1.32 -10.12 -10.66
C MET A 102 0.74 -10.77 -11.91
N LYS A 103 -0.54 -11.12 -11.87
CA LYS A 103 -1.26 -11.68 -13.03
C LYS A 103 -1.25 -10.70 -14.22
N TRP A 104 -1.56 -9.42 -13.99
CA TRP A 104 -1.52 -8.41 -15.06
C TRP A 104 -0.11 -8.19 -15.61
N ALA A 105 0.91 -8.25 -14.76
CA ALA A 105 2.29 -8.16 -15.21
C ALA A 105 2.66 -9.34 -16.13
N GLU A 106 2.29 -10.56 -15.76
CA GLU A 106 2.53 -11.77 -16.55
C GLU A 106 1.80 -11.74 -17.91
N GLU A 107 0.55 -11.27 -17.91
CA GLU A 107 -0.29 -11.18 -19.12
C GLU A 107 0.16 -10.10 -20.11
N ILE A 108 0.71 -8.98 -19.60
CA ILE A 108 0.83 -7.75 -20.41
C ILE A 108 2.29 -7.38 -20.66
N LEU A 109 3.19 -7.55 -19.67
CA LEU A 109 4.58 -7.15 -19.84
C LEU A 109 5.32 -8.16 -20.71
N VAL A 110 6.14 -7.63 -21.63
CA VAL A 110 6.96 -8.46 -22.52
C VAL A 110 8.00 -9.24 -21.73
N GLN A 111 8.41 -10.42 -22.23
CA GLN A 111 9.34 -11.32 -21.54
C GLN A 111 10.74 -10.75 -21.31
N THR A 112 11.08 -9.66 -21.97
CA THR A 112 12.37 -8.94 -21.82
C THR A 112 12.39 -7.95 -20.66
N VAL A 113 11.29 -7.81 -19.92
CA VAL A 113 11.12 -6.92 -18.76
C VAL A 113 11.09 -7.76 -17.48
N ASN A 114 11.82 -7.31 -16.46
CA ASN A 114 11.83 -7.95 -15.14
C ASN A 114 10.81 -7.28 -14.23
N PHE A 115 9.78 -8.00 -13.82
CA PHE A 115 8.78 -7.47 -12.87
C PHE A 115 8.98 -8.04 -11.46
N ILE A 116 9.04 -7.16 -10.48
CA ILE A 116 9.07 -7.49 -9.06
C ILE A 116 7.95 -6.70 -8.39
N GLY A 117 6.86 -7.37 -8.00
CA GLY A 117 5.78 -6.74 -7.26
C GLY A 117 6.26 -6.21 -5.92
N GLY A 118 5.79 -5.02 -5.55
CA GLY A 118 6.18 -4.36 -4.32
C GLY A 118 4.97 -3.83 -3.54
N HIS A 119 5.07 -3.79 -2.20
CA HIS A 119 4.11 -3.14 -1.34
C HIS A 119 4.79 -2.63 -0.06
N PRO A 120 5.05 -1.32 0.06
CA PRO A 120 5.49 -0.73 1.32
C PRO A 120 4.36 -0.79 2.34
N MET A 121 4.58 -1.48 3.48
CA MET A 121 3.65 -1.48 4.61
C MET A 121 3.75 -0.15 5.35
N ALA A 122 3.58 0.94 4.61
CA ALA A 122 3.66 2.32 5.06
C ALA A 122 2.56 3.13 4.37
N GLY A 123 1.97 4.05 5.11
CA GLY A 123 0.95 4.95 4.58
C GLY A 123 0.44 5.88 5.66
N ARG A 124 -0.31 6.86 5.23
CA ARG A 124 -1.01 7.83 6.10
C ARG A 124 -2.34 8.15 5.46
N GLU A 125 -3.25 8.69 6.23
CA GLU A 125 -4.56 9.16 5.74
C GLU A 125 -4.44 10.44 4.89
N THR A 126 -3.23 11.03 4.83
CA THR A 126 -2.89 12.17 3.96
C THR A 126 -2.49 11.70 2.56
N TYR A 127 -2.71 12.51 1.56
CA TYR A 127 -2.45 12.20 0.14
C TYR A 127 -1.81 13.38 -0.60
N GLY A 128 -1.29 13.11 -1.80
CA GLY A 128 -0.63 14.11 -2.63
C GLY A 128 0.87 14.24 -2.35
N ILE A 129 1.55 14.98 -3.22
CA ILE A 129 3.00 15.20 -3.14
C ILE A 129 3.39 16.05 -1.92
N GLN A 130 2.52 16.94 -1.46
CA GLN A 130 2.75 17.80 -0.29
C GLN A 130 2.87 17.00 1.01
N ALA A 131 2.30 15.80 1.06
CA ALA A 131 2.40 14.90 2.20
C ALA A 131 3.62 13.98 2.14
N ALA A 132 4.38 13.97 1.03
CA ALA A 132 5.54 13.12 0.84
C ALA A 132 6.68 13.45 1.81
N LYS A 133 7.34 12.40 2.32
CA LYS A 133 8.48 12.52 3.24
C LYS A 133 9.54 11.47 2.89
N ALA A 134 10.81 11.85 2.93
CA ALA A 134 11.91 10.94 2.61
C ALA A 134 12.06 9.79 3.62
N ASP A 135 11.62 9.98 4.84
CA ASP A 135 11.68 9.00 5.92
C ASP A 135 10.41 8.14 6.09
N LEU A 136 9.44 8.26 5.15
CA LEU A 136 8.15 7.56 5.23
C LEU A 136 8.29 6.04 5.42
N PHE A 137 9.31 5.45 4.82
CA PHE A 137 9.51 3.99 4.79
C PHE A 137 10.47 3.47 5.86
N ARG A 138 11.06 4.35 6.66
CA ARG A 138 12.07 3.95 7.63
C ARG A 138 11.52 2.97 8.66
N GLY A 139 12.15 1.78 8.72
CA GLY A 139 11.80 0.70 9.63
C GLY A 139 10.53 -0.06 9.27
N CYS A 140 9.80 0.30 8.20
CA CYS A 140 8.64 -0.47 7.79
C CYS A 140 9.02 -1.71 6.98
N ILE A 141 8.18 -2.72 7.01
CA ILE A 141 8.27 -3.87 6.10
C ILE A 141 7.92 -3.39 4.68
N TYR A 142 8.67 -3.87 3.71
CA TYR A 142 8.38 -3.69 2.28
C TYR A 142 8.26 -5.08 1.66
N CYS A 143 7.03 -5.50 1.36
CA CYS A 143 6.78 -6.79 0.72
C CYS A 143 7.29 -6.78 -0.71
N LEU A 144 7.98 -7.85 -1.10
CA LEU A 144 8.48 -8.10 -2.45
C LEU A 144 7.98 -9.44 -2.96
N THR A 145 7.48 -9.41 -4.18
CA THR A 145 6.87 -10.57 -4.88
C THR A 145 7.50 -10.68 -6.26
N PRO A 146 8.68 -11.29 -6.41
CA PRO A 146 9.31 -11.45 -7.71
C PRO A 146 8.45 -12.31 -8.65
N ALA A 147 8.33 -11.91 -9.91
CA ALA A 147 7.80 -12.79 -10.94
C ALA A 147 8.71 -14.01 -11.14
N GLU A 148 8.14 -15.15 -11.52
CA GLU A 148 8.89 -16.42 -11.67
C GLU A 148 10.12 -16.30 -12.59
N LYS A 149 10.02 -15.44 -13.62
CA LYS A 149 11.07 -15.21 -14.62
C LYS A 149 11.96 -14.01 -14.32
N ALA A 150 11.81 -13.36 -13.16
CA ALA A 150 12.62 -12.21 -12.81
C ALA A 150 14.08 -12.62 -12.60
N ALA A 151 15.00 -11.92 -13.27
CA ALA A 151 16.43 -12.16 -13.13
C ALA A 151 16.90 -11.86 -11.68
N PRO A 152 17.79 -12.68 -11.10
CA PRO A 152 18.31 -12.45 -9.74
C PRO A 152 18.89 -11.05 -9.54
N GLU A 153 19.60 -10.55 -10.53
CA GLU A 153 20.22 -9.20 -10.51
C GLU A 153 19.15 -8.11 -10.40
N SER A 154 17.99 -8.31 -11.04
CA SER A 154 16.87 -7.37 -10.98
C SER A 154 16.19 -7.40 -9.59
N ILE A 155 16.11 -8.56 -8.97
CA ILE A 155 15.62 -8.72 -7.59
C ILE A 155 16.56 -8.00 -6.62
N ASP A 156 17.88 -8.13 -6.82
CA ASP A 156 18.90 -7.43 -6.01
C ASP A 156 18.81 -5.91 -6.14
N VAL A 157 18.57 -5.38 -7.34
CA VAL A 157 18.37 -3.94 -7.55
C VAL A 157 17.16 -3.43 -6.77
N VAL A 158 16.00 -4.11 -6.88
CA VAL A 158 14.79 -3.71 -6.13
C VAL A 158 15.00 -3.85 -4.62
N THR A 159 15.63 -4.93 -4.17
CA THR A 159 15.97 -5.15 -2.76
C THR A 159 16.89 -4.05 -2.23
N SER A 160 17.90 -3.66 -3.02
CA SER A 160 18.80 -2.55 -2.69
C SER A 160 18.04 -1.23 -2.59
N MET A 161 17.14 -0.95 -3.54
CA MET A 161 16.27 0.22 -3.50
C MET A 161 15.45 0.24 -2.20
N VAL A 162 14.79 -0.85 -1.82
CA VAL A 162 14.01 -0.96 -0.57
C VAL A 162 14.87 -0.65 0.66
N LYS A 163 16.07 -1.20 0.75
CA LYS A 163 17.00 -0.92 1.85
C LYS A 163 17.43 0.57 1.88
N LYS A 164 17.62 1.20 0.72
CA LYS A 164 17.94 2.64 0.63
C LYS A 164 16.79 3.53 1.10
N LEU A 165 15.53 3.10 0.94
CA LEU A 165 14.39 3.77 1.54
C LEU A 165 14.35 3.65 3.07
N GLY A 166 15.26 2.87 3.67
CA GLY A 166 15.28 2.54 5.10
C GLY A 166 14.25 1.49 5.50
N ALA A 167 13.64 0.81 4.53
CA ALA A 167 12.67 -0.25 4.76
C ALA A 167 13.33 -1.64 4.83
N ILE A 168 12.60 -2.59 5.38
CA ILE A 168 13.03 -3.98 5.56
C ILE A 168 12.36 -4.82 4.46
N PRO A 169 13.10 -5.39 3.50
CA PRO A 169 12.53 -6.24 2.46
C PRO A 169 12.01 -7.54 3.05
N PHE A 170 10.79 -7.93 2.64
CA PHE A 170 10.14 -9.17 3.05
C PHE A 170 9.59 -9.89 1.82
N PHE A 171 10.16 -11.04 1.49
CA PHE A 171 9.73 -11.83 0.33
C PHE A 171 8.54 -12.70 0.68
N ILE A 172 7.51 -12.63 -0.16
CA ILE A 172 6.26 -13.37 0.03
C ILE A 172 5.62 -13.68 -1.33
N ASP A 173 4.91 -14.79 -1.43
CA ASP A 173 4.10 -15.07 -2.61
C ASP A 173 2.87 -14.15 -2.69
N PRO A 174 2.32 -13.90 -3.91
CA PRO A 174 1.24 -12.94 -4.11
C PRO A 174 -0.03 -13.25 -3.32
N GLN A 175 -0.41 -14.53 -3.29
CA GLN A 175 -1.65 -14.96 -2.63
C GLN A 175 -1.51 -14.93 -1.11
N GLY A 176 -0.36 -15.37 -0.60
CA GLY A 176 -0.01 -15.28 0.82
C GLY A 176 -0.02 -13.83 1.30
N HIS A 177 0.58 -12.91 0.52
CA HIS A 177 0.52 -11.48 0.79
C HIS A 177 -0.92 -10.99 0.93
N ASP A 178 -1.76 -11.23 -0.08
CA ASP A 178 -3.11 -10.70 -0.13
C ASP A 178 -4.01 -11.28 0.98
N ASN A 179 -3.81 -12.54 1.34
CA ASN A 179 -4.49 -13.17 2.48
C ASN A 179 -4.11 -12.53 3.82
N LEU A 180 -2.82 -12.26 4.04
CA LEU A 180 -2.35 -11.66 5.30
C LEU A 180 -2.82 -10.22 5.44
N VAL A 181 -2.63 -9.39 4.40
CA VAL A 181 -3.02 -7.97 4.47
C VAL A 181 -4.54 -7.79 4.52
N ALA A 182 -5.33 -8.75 4.02
CA ALA A 182 -6.78 -8.72 4.17
C ALA A 182 -7.20 -8.69 5.65
N GLY A 183 -6.56 -9.49 6.50
CA GLY A 183 -6.88 -9.54 7.93
C GLY A 183 -6.37 -8.36 8.73
N ILE A 184 -5.13 -7.91 8.46
CA ILE A 184 -4.46 -6.90 9.32
C ILE A 184 -4.59 -5.46 8.82
N SER A 185 -5.08 -5.25 7.59
CA SER A 185 -5.20 -3.92 6.97
C SER A 185 -6.59 -3.67 6.37
N HIS A 186 -7.03 -4.54 5.44
CA HIS A 186 -8.25 -4.27 4.68
C HIS A 186 -9.52 -4.47 5.52
N LEU A 187 -9.59 -5.51 6.34
CA LEU A 187 -10.70 -5.71 7.29
C LEU A 187 -10.78 -4.56 8.31
N PRO A 188 -9.70 -4.16 9.01
CA PRO A 188 -9.73 -2.99 9.91
C PRO A 188 -10.24 -1.71 9.23
N MET A 189 -9.85 -1.43 7.99
CA MET A 189 -10.33 -0.30 7.21
C MET A 189 -11.84 -0.37 6.99
N LEU A 190 -12.37 -1.53 6.59
CA LEU A 190 -13.81 -1.74 6.37
C LEU A 190 -14.60 -1.66 7.68
N LEU A 191 -14.08 -2.20 8.78
CA LEU A 191 -14.70 -2.11 10.10
C LEU A 191 -14.81 -0.67 10.58
N SER A 192 -13.74 0.11 10.38
CA SER A 192 -13.74 1.55 10.65
C SER A 192 -14.82 2.28 9.85
N ALA A 193 -14.91 2.03 8.55
CA ALA A 193 -15.93 2.62 7.68
C ALA A 193 -17.35 2.19 8.07
N ALA A 194 -17.54 0.91 8.40
CA ALA A 194 -18.83 0.37 8.84
C ALA A 194 -19.28 0.99 10.18
N LEU A 195 -18.36 1.13 11.15
CA LEU A 195 -18.61 1.78 12.42
C LEU A 195 -19.11 3.21 12.22
N VAL A 196 -18.39 4.01 11.44
CA VAL A 196 -18.77 5.40 11.14
C VAL A 196 -20.12 5.45 10.43
N SER A 197 -20.32 4.63 9.40
CA SER A 197 -21.56 4.60 8.64
C SER A 197 -22.77 4.20 9.48
N LEU A 198 -22.61 3.25 10.42
CA LEU A 198 -23.66 2.80 11.32
C LEU A 198 -24.04 3.88 12.34
N THR A 199 -23.03 4.45 12.99
CA THR A 199 -23.26 5.43 14.07
C THR A 199 -23.78 6.76 13.55
N THR A 200 -23.26 7.27 12.44
CA THR A 200 -23.70 8.56 11.85
C THR A 200 -25.12 8.53 11.29
N LYS A 201 -25.65 7.35 10.95
CA LYS A 201 -27.05 7.17 10.52
C LYS A 201 -28.03 7.02 11.68
N ASN A 202 -27.54 6.90 12.91
CA ASN A 202 -28.41 6.79 14.06
C ASN A 202 -29.10 8.13 14.35
N PRO A 203 -30.43 8.17 14.62
CA PRO A 203 -31.14 9.41 14.93
C PRO A 203 -30.54 10.22 16.09
N SER A 204 -29.91 9.53 17.05
CA SER A 204 -29.24 10.16 18.22
C SER A 204 -27.79 10.56 17.95
N TRP A 205 -27.34 10.62 16.68
CA TRP A 205 -25.94 10.93 16.37
C TRP A 205 -25.48 12.30 16.93
N SER A 206 -26.38 13.28 17.00
CA SER A 206 -26.05 14.59 17.55
C SER A 206 -25.63 14.53 19.04
N GLU A 207 -26.20 13.62 19.80
CA GLU A 207 -25.84 13.36 21.20
C GLU A 207 -24.63 12.43 21.29
N MET A 208 -24.64 11.33 20.52
CA MET A 208 -23.54 10.35 20.49
C MET A 208 -22.19 11.00 20.15
N SER A 209 -22.18 11.90 19.17
CA SER A 209 -20.94 12.58 18.74
C SER A 209 -20.29 13.42 19.85
N LYS A 210 -21.08 13.97 20.78
CA LYS A 210 -20.56 14.73 21.93
C LYS A 210 -19.92 13.81 22.98
N LEU A 211 -20.30 12.55 23.00
CA LEU A 211 -19.77 11.54 23.92
C LEU A 211 -18.63 10.72 23.31
N ALA A 212 -18.38 10.91 22.00
CA ALA A 212 -17.31 10.21 21.29
C ALA A 212 -15.94 10.63 21.81
N ALA A 213 -15.23 9.67 22.42
CA ALA A 213 -13.90 9.89 23.01
C ALA A 213 -12.81 9.09 22.24
N SER A 214 -11.66 8.88 22.86
CA SER A 214 -10.48 8.26 22.25
C SER A 214 -10.77 6.92 21.58
N GLY A 215 -11.57 6.05 22.21
CA GLY A 215 -11.91 4.75 21.63
C GLY A 215 -12.62 4.85 20.28
N TYR A 216 -13.61 5.75 20.16
CA TYR A 216 -14.26 6.00 18.87
C TYR A 216 -13.32 6.65 17.86
N HIS A 217 -12.54 7.64 18.30
CA HIS A 217 -11.55 8.32 17.47
C HIS A 217 -10.54 7.32 16.87
N ASP A 218 -9.97 6.44 17.70
CA ASP A 218 -8.96 5.48 17.26
C ASP A 218 -9.53 4.45 16.28
N LEU A 219 -10.72 3.89 16.59
CA LEU A 219 -11.36 2.90 15.72
C LEU A 219 -11.90 3.49 14.42
N SER A 220 -12.32 4.75 14.41
CA SER A 220 -12.87 5.42 13.22
C SER A 220 -11.80 6.04 12.32
N ARG A 221 -10.55 6.12 12.73
CA ARG A 221 -9.46 6.81 12.03
C ARG A 221 -9.26 6.33 10.60
N LEU A 222 -9.29 5.02 10.35
CA LEU A 222 -9.08 4.45 9.02
C LEU A 222 -10.20 4.78 8.02
N ALA A 223 -11.39 5.19 8.50
CA ALA A 223 -12.46 5.68 7.63
C ALA A 223 -12.12 7.00 6.93
N SER A 224 -11.09 7.72 7.39
CA SER A 224 -10.60 8.96 6.76
C SER A 224 -9.69 8.72 5.54
N GLY A 225 -9.38 7.47 5.19
CA GLY A 225 -8.58 7.13 4.03
C GLY A 225 -9.25 7.53 2.70
N ASN A 226 -8.45 7.58 1.62
CA ASN A 226 -8.98 7.92 0.30
C ASN A 226 -10.00 6.87 -0.19
N PRO A 227 -11.28 7.24 -0.45
CA PRO A 227 -12.32 6.28 -0.81
C PRO A 227 -12.05 5.53 -2.12
N GLU A 228 -11.45 6.17 -3.12
CA GLU A 228 -11.08 5.54 -4.40
C GLU A 228 -10.03 4.44 -4.18
N VAL A 229 -8.97 4.74 -3.42
CA VAL A 229 -7.92 3.78 -3.09
C VAL A 229 -8.50 2.60 -2.30
N ASN A 230 -9.32 2.88 -1.29
CA ASN A 230 -9.96 1.86 -0.47
C ASN A 230 -10.90 0.95 -1.29
N ALA A 231 -11.68 1.52 -2.21
CA ALA A 231 -12.52 0.75 -3.13
C ALA A 231 -11.68 -0.13 -4.06
N HIS A 232 -10.58 0.40 -4.60
CA HIS A 232 -9.65 -0.35 -5.44
C HIS A 232 -9.03 -1.55 -4.70
N ILE A 233 -8.65 -1.38 -3.44
CA ILE A 233 -8.16 -2.46 -2.57
C ILE A 233 -9.23 -3.55 -2.43
N CYS A 234 -10.46 -3.17 -2.10
CA CYS A 234 -11.56 -4.12 -1.92
C CYS A 234 -11.86 -4.91 -3.21
N LEU A 235 -11.77 -4.26 -4.37
CA LEU A 235 -12.05 -4.91 -5.65
C LEU A 235 -10.92 -5.84 -6.10
N SER A 236 -9.67 -5.51 -5.78
CA SER A 236 -8.49 -6.29 -6.18
C SER A 236 -8.12 -7.41 -5.20
N ASN A 237 -8.70 -7.45 -3.99
CA ASN A 237 -8.50 -8.52 -3.00
C ASN A 237 -9.84 -9.04 -2.43
N LYS A 238 -10.81 -9.17 -3.32
CA LYS A 238 -12.20 -9.44 -2.96
C LYS A 238 -12.38 -10.73 -2.15
N GLU A 239 -11.81 -11.82 -2.59
CA GLU A 239 -12.05 -13.15 -2.01
C GLU A 239 -11.49 -13.25 -0.58
N ALA A 240 -10.25 -12.82 -0.38
CA ALA A 240 -9.63 -12.82 0.94
C ALA A 240 -10.37 -11.88 1.92
N ILE A 241 -10.79 -10.71 1.46
CA ILE A 241 -11.55 -9.76 2.27
C ILE A 241 -12.91 -10.34 2.68
N ILE A 242 -13.65 -10.97 1.76
CA ILE A 242 -14.93 -11.62 2.07
C ILE A 242 -14.73 -12.74 3.08
N SER A 243 -13.68 -13.54 2.95
CA SER A 243 -13.35 -14.58 3.91
C SER A 243 -13.15 -14.00 5.32
N TRP A 244 -12.35 -12.96 5.45
CA TRP A 244 -12.11 -12.29 6.73
C TRP A 244 -13.35 -11.61 7.32
N ILE A 245 -14.21 -11.02 6.49
CA ILE A 245 -15.51 -10.47 6.94
C ILE A 245 -16.38 -11.58 7.54
N ASN A 246 -16.44 -12.75 6.91
CA ASN A 246 -17.24 -13.87 7.39
C ASN A 246 -16.70 -14.39 8.73
N GLU A 247 -15.39 -14.55 8.89
CA GLU A 247 -14.79 -14.97 10.16
C GLU A 247 -15.00 -13.93 11.26
N PHE A 248 -14.84 -12.65 10.95
CA PHE A 248 -15.09 -11.58 11.90
C PHE A 248 -16.57 -11.52 12.33
N SER A 249 -17.50 -11.75 11.40
CA SER A 249 -18.93 -11.79 11.70
C SER A 249 -19.29 -12.93 12.67
N LYS A 250 -18.66 -14.11 12.48
CA LYS A 250 -18.82 -15.24 13.43
C LYS A 250 -18.30 -14.88 14.83
N GLU A 251 -17.15 -14.19 14.88
CA GLU A 251 -16.58 -13.79 16.16
C GLU A 251 -17.45 -12.72 16.86
N LEU A 252 -18.01 -11.75 16.11
CA LEU A 252 -18.97 -10.80 16.68
C LEU A 252 -20.23 -11.49 17.21
N GLU A 253 -20.72 -12.49 16.49
CA GLU A 253 -21.88 -13.28 16.95
C GLU A 253 -21.56 -14.02 18.25
N ARG A 254 -20.36 -14.60 18.39
CA ARG A 254 -19.90 -15.20 19.64
C ARG A 254 -19.92 -14.19 20.81
N TYR A 255 -19.39 -12.98 20.60
CA TYR A 255 -19.46 -11.92 21.61
C TYR A 255 -20.90 -11.53 21.94
N ARG A 256 -21.77 -11.39 20.94
CA ARG A 256 -23.20 -11.12 21.14
C ARG A 256 -23.85 -12.14 22.05
N GLU A 257 -23.56 -13.42 21.83
CA GLU A 257 -24.11 -14.49 22.68
C GLU A 257 -23.60 -14.43 24.11
N LEU A 258 -22.30 -14.21 24.32
CA LEU A 258 -21.72 -14.08 25.66
C LEU A 258 -22.37 -12.92 26.44
N VAL A 259 -22.52 -11.76 25.78
CA VAL A 259 -23.18 -10.59 26.37
C VAL A 259 -24.65 -10.87 26.68
N ALA A 260 -25.40 -11.45 25.75
CA ALA A 260 -26.82 -11.72 25.90
C ALA A 260 -27.13 -12.69 27.05
N LYS A 261 -26.24 -13.65 27.33
CA LYS A 261 -26.37 -14.64 28.39
C LYS A 261 -25.79 -14.17 29.73
N GLY A 262 -25.09 -13.04 29.78
CA GLY A 262 -24.32 -12.64 30.97
C GLY A 262 -23.25 -13.68 31.33
N ASP A 263 -22.64 -14.31 30.33
CA ASP A 263 -21.73 -15.45 30.48
C ASP A 263 -20.39 -15.01 31.09
N GLU A 264 -19.98 -15.64 32.18
CA GLU A 264 -18.71 -15.36 32.87
C GLU A 264 -17.46 -15.57 32.00
N ARG A 265 -17.57 -16.38 30.92
CA ARG A 265 -16.50 -16.55 29.93
C ARG A 265 -16.20 -15.27 29.13
N LEU A 266 -17.06 -14.25 29.18
CA LEU A 266 -16.81 -12.96 28.54
C LEU A 266 -15.52 -12.31 29.05
N GLU A 267 -15.31 -12.29 30.38
CA GLU A 267 -14.09 -11.74 30.98
C GLU A 267 -12.85 -12.51 30.54
N GLN A 268 -12.92 -13.84 30.52
CA GLN A 268 -11.81 -14.67 30.04
C GLN A 268 -11.47 -14.36 28.58
N THR A 269 -12.48 -14.28 27.70
CA THR A 269 -12.30 -13.98 26.27
C THR A 269 -11.62 -12.62 26.05
N LEU A 270 -12.05 -11.59 26.78
CA LEU A 270 -11.45 -10.26 26.72
C LEU A 270 -10.01 -10.26 27.27
N THR A 271 -9.74 -11.06 28.30
CA THR A 271 -8.40 -11.23 28.88
C THR A 271 -7.45 -11.88 27.87
N GLU A 272 -7.90 -12.90 27.15
CA GLU A 272 -7.11 -13.57 26.10
C GLU A 272 -6.76 -12.60 24.99
N ALA A 273 -7.71 -11.82 24.49
CA ALA A 273 -7.47 -10.78 23.48
C ALA A 273 -6.48 -9.71 23.97
N ASN A 274 -6.60 -9.27 25.23
CA ASN A 274 -5.67 -8.31 25.84
C ASN A 274 -4.25 -8.88 25.89
N LYS A 275 -4.06 -10.12 26.35
CA LYS A 275 -2.73 -10.77 26.39
C LYS A 275 -2.10 -10.86 25.01
N ALA A 276 -2.86 -11.33 24.00
CA ALA A 276 -2.36 -11.45 22.63
C ALA A 276 -1.89 -10.09 22.08
N ARG A 277 -2.66 -9.02 22.35
CA ARG A 277 -2.27 -7.67 21.98
C ARG A 277 -0.98 -7.21 22.67
N GLN A 278 -0.82 -7.48 23.96
CA GLN A 278 0.37 -7.09 24.71
C GLN A 278 1.62 -7.82 24.22
N GLU A 279 1.49 -9.10 23.89
CA GLU A 279 2.58 -9.88 23.30
C GLU A 279 3.01 -9.33 21.94
N TRP A 280 2.05 -9.01 21.07
CA TRP A 280 2.34 -8.39 19.79
C TRP A 280 3.09 -7.05 19.96
N LEU A 281 2.65 -6.17 20.85
CA LEU A 281 3.29 -4.88 21.09
C LEU A 281 4.73 -5.01 21.61
N LYS A 282 5.01 -5.99 22.48
CA LYS A 282 6.37 -6.27 22.94
C LYS A 282 7.29 -6.64 21.78
N ASN A 283 6.79 -7.46 20.84
CA ASN A 283 7.57 -7.90 19.68
C ASN A 283 7.84 -6.78 18.67
N LEU A 284 7.01 -5.71 18.65
CA LEU A 284 7.27 -4.52 17.82
C LEU A 284 8.35 -3.59 18.39
N SER A 285 8.62 -3.70 19.70
CA SER A 285 9.56 -2.83 20.41
C SER A 285 10.94 -3.47 20.59
N ALA A 286 11.07 -4.74 20.24
CA ALA A 286 12.31 -5.52 20.25
C ALA A 286 12.98 -5.48 18.88
#